data_c10e59020f9ce17a18e3fffd936dcd63
#
_entry.id   c10e59020f9ce17a18e3fffd936dcd63
#
_cell.length_a   1.000
_cell.length_b   1.000
_cell.length_c   1.000
_cell.angle_alpha   90.00
_cell.angle_beta   90.00
_cell.angle_gamma   90.00
#
_symmetry.space_group_name_H-M   'P 1'
#
loop_
_entity.id
_entity.type
_entity.pdbx_description
1 polymer ?
#
loop_
_entity_poly.entity_id
_entity_poly.type
_entity_poly.pdbx_seq_one_letter_code
_entity_poly.pdbx_strand_id
1 'polypeptide(L)'
;MLYPIKFKPRIKERIWGGSAILKKKGKAVSRLSKDKLYGESWDLSSVKGDVSVVSNGFLKGNSLEEIIEVYMGELVGEENFENYGLEFPLLVKYLDCNDKLSVQVHPDDSLALERHNSFGKTEAWYVVDCQPDSAIYLGFKDLNITREEYIRAVAEGTVADILQAVPVKKGDVFFIPAGTVHALAKGLNVIVIQQTSDITYRIFDWNRVDSKGKSRELH
;
A
#
# COMPACT_ATOMS: atom_id res chain seq x y z
N MET A 1 15.17 27.17 10.38
CA MET A 1 15.90 26.24 9.48
C MET A 1 15.31 24.85 9.70
N LEU A 2 14.84 24.20 8.64
CA LEU A 2 14.34 22.81 8.69
C LEU A 2 15.48 21.84 8.97
N TYR A 3 15.16 20.68 9.50
CA TYR A 3 16.06 19.58 9.83
C TYR A 3 15.49 18.25 9.27
N PRO A 4 16.26 17.15 9.21
CA PRO A 4 15.74 15.86 8.79
C PRO A 4 14.59 15.40 9.70
N ILE A 5 13.37 15.47 9.17
CA ILE A 5 12.14 15.14 9.91
C ILE A 5 11.90 13.64 9.87
N LYS A 6 11.53 13.07 11.01
CA LYS A 6 11.10 11.68 11.15
C LYS A 6 9.65 11.62 11.63
N PHE A 7 8.91 10.66 11.13
CA PHE A 7 7.51 10.46 11.50
C PHE A 7 7.33 9.23 12.40
N LYS A 8 6.22 9.19 13.13
CA LYS A 8 5.78 7.99 13.86
C LYS A 8 5.16 7.02 12.87
N PRO A 9 5.62 5.76 12.79
CA PRO A 9 4.99 4.79 11.92
C PRO A 9 3.56 4.50 12.38
N ARG A 10 2.61 4.46 11.44
CA ARG A 10 1.23 4.02 11.66
C ARG A 10 1.10 2.56 11.28
N ILE A 11 0.92 1.70 12.26
CA ILE A 11 0.91 0.25 12.05
C ILE A 11 -0.53 -0.22 11.86
N LYS A 12 -0.75 -1.02 10.82
CA LYS A 12 -2.05 -1.58 10.46
C LYS A 12 -2.06 -3.10 10.66
N GLU A 13 -3.03 -3.57 11.43
CA GLU A 13 -3.34 -5.00 11.52
C GLU A 13 -3.94 -5.46 10.19
N ARG A 14 -3.46 -6.59 9.69
CA ARG A 14 -3.95 -7.22 8.46
C ARG A 14 -3.95 -8.74 8.61
N ILE A 15 -4.98 -9.40 8.09
CA ILE A 15 -5.11 -10.86 8.16
C ILE A 15 -3.96 -11.61 7.48
N TRP A 16 -3.29 -10.97 6.54
CA TRP A 16 -2.14 -11.48 5.80
C TRP A 16 -0.79 -11.01 6.35
N GLY A 17 -0.80 -10.22 7.41
CA GLY A 17 0.41 -9.67 8.02
C GLY A 17 1.25 -10.69 8.76
N GLY A 18 2.43 -10.26 9.20
CA GLY A 18 3.39 -11.06 9.92
C GLY A 18 3.94 -10.36 11.15
N SER A 19 5.15 -10.73 11.54
CA SER A 19 5.88 -10.17 12.69
C SER A 19 7.14 -9.38 12.29
N ALA A 20 7.47 -9.30 10.99
CA ALA A 20 8.69 -8.62 10.54
C ALA A 20 8.64 -7.11 10.84
N ILE A 21 7.47 -6.48 10.77
CA ILE A 21 7.27 -5.07 11.14
C ILE A 21 7.70 -4.82 12.58
N LEU A 22 7.30 -5.67 13.54
CA LEU A 22 7.67 -5.51 14.94
C LEU A 22 9.18 -5.57 15.14
N LYS A 23 9.85 -6.50 14.46
CA LYS A 23 11.32 -6.65 14.50
C LYS A 23 12.01 -5.43 13.88
N LYS A 24 11.55 -4.99 12.71
CA LYS A 24 12.16 -3.89 11.94
C LYS A 24 11.97 -2.52 12.61
N LYS A 25 10.79 -2.24 13.15
CA LYS A 25 10.46 -0.95 13.79
C LYS A 25 10.89 -0.88 15.27
N GLY A 26 11.15 -2.01 15.93
CA GLY A 26 11.73 -2.10 17.26
C GLY A 26 11.01 -1.22 18.29
N LYS A 27 11.74 -0.30 18.92
CA LYS A 27 11.23 0.59 19.99
C LYS A 27 10.05 1.46 19.56
N ALA A 28 9.96 1.84 18.28
CA ALA A 28 8.85 2.69 17.78
C ALA A 28 7.48 2.01 17.92
N VAL A 29 7.45 0.69 17.96
CA VAL A 29 6.23 -0.14 18.04
C VAL A 29 6.19 -1.05 19.27
N SER A 30 7.01 -0.80 20.29
CA SER A 30 7.17 -1.66 21.46
C SER A 30 5.90 -1.87 22.30
N ARG A 31 4.91 -0.99 22.14
CA ARG A 31 3.61 -1.08 22.83
C ARG A 31 2.57 -1.95 22.11
N LEU A 32 2.89 -2.42 20.90
CA LEU A 32 1.97 -3.27 20.14
C LEU A 32 2.01 -4.71 20.68
N SER A 33 0.86 -5.38 20.64
CA SER A 33 0.77 -6.79 21.03
C SER A 33 1.58 -7.66 20.07
N LYS A 34 2.30 -8.64 20.62
CA LYS A 34 3.04 -9.62 19.81
C LYS A 34 2.15 -10.73 19.24
N ASP A 35 0.92 -10.83 19.74
CA ASP A 35 -0.03 -11.87 19.34
C ASP A 35 -0.88 -11.46 18.13
N LYS A 36 -0.67 -10.24 17.62
CA LYS A 36 -1.38 -9.72 16.47
C LYS A 36 -0.53 -9.74 15.21
N LEU A 37 -1.20 -9.85 14.07
CA LEU A 37 -0.59 -9.83 12.74
C LEU A 37 -0.60 -8.40 12.19
N TYR A 38 0.58 -7.90 11.82
CA TYR A 38 0.76 -6.56 11.27
C TYR A 38 1.24 -6.65 9.84
N GLY A 39 0.43 -6.16 8.90
CA GLY A 39 0.76 -6.23 7.48
C GLY A 39 1.39 -4.96 6.94
N GLU A 40 1.06 -3.79 7.50
CA GLU A 40 1.52 -2.51 6.96
C GLU A 40 2.08 -1.59 8.05
N SER A 41 3.17 -0.89 7.71
CA SER A 41 3.66 0.28 8.44
C SER A 41 3.62 1.47 7.48
N TRP A 42 2.73 2.41 7.72
CA TRP A 42 2.68 3.66 6.97
C TRP A 42 3.67 4.63 7.59
N ASP A 43 4.75 4.86 6.88
CA ASP A 43 5.90 5.61 7.39
C ASP A 43 5.83 7.10 7.03
N LEU A 44 5.15 7.44 5.91
CA LEU A 44 4.79 8.78 5.51
C LEU A 44 3.40 8.74 4.85
N SER A 45 2.47 9.56 5.34
CA SER A 45 1.08 9.57 4.88
C SER A 45 0.43 10.94 5.06
N SER A 46 -0.29 11.37 4.05
CA SER A 46 -1.26 12.49 4.10
C SER A 46 -2.72 12.00 3.97
N VAL A 47 -2.95 10.70 3.97
CA VAL A 47 -4.29 10.13 3.86
C VAL A 47 -5.14 10.57 5.06
N LYS A 48 -6.33 11.10 4.79
CA LYS A 48 -7.27 11.62 5.80
C LYS A 48 -7.55 10.56 6.89
N GLY A 49 -7.38 10.98 8.14
CA GLY A 49 -7.49 10.09 9.32
C GLY A 49 -6.21 9.33 9.66
N ASP A 50 -5.24 9.28 8.74
CA ASP A 50 -3.95 8.60 8.91
C ASP A 50 -2.74 9.50 8.60
N VAL A 51 -2.89 10.79 8.76
CA VAL A 51 -1.82 11.78 8.54
C VAL A 51 -0.64 11.51 9.48
N SER A 52 0.56 11.53 8.95
CA SER A 52 1.81 11.31 9.69
C SER A 52 2.05 12.38 10.75
N VAL A 53 2.60 11.99 11.90
CA VAL A 53 2.96 12.89 13.02
C VAL A 53 4.46 12.85 13.23
N VAL A 54 5.07 14.02 13.32
CA VAL A 54 6.51 14.20 13.54
C VAL A 54 6.94 13.58 14.87
N SER A 55 8.06 12.84 14.85
CA SER A 55 8.58 12.11 16.01
C SER A 55 9.85 12.69 16.63
N ASN A 56 10.53 13.63 15.98
CA ASN A 56 11.80 14.19 16.42
C ASN A 56 11.85 15.72 16.34
N GLY A 57 12.88 16.31 16.95
CA GLY A 57 13.18 17.74 16.89
C GLY A 57 12.10 18.64 17.50
N PHE A 58 12.18 19.94 17.19
CA PHE A 58 11.27 20.94 17.75
C PHE A 58 9.85 20.90 17.16
N LEU A 59 9.67 20.27 15.98
CA LEU A 59 8.35 20.05 15.37
C LEU A 59 7.66 18.78 15.88
N LYS A 60 8.24 18.06 16.82
CA LYS A 60 7.69 16.81 17.37
C LYS A 60 6.26 17.02 17.89
N GLY A 61 5.34 16.20 17.39
CA GLY A 61 3.92 16.21 17.76
C GLY A 61 3.03 16.85 16.72
N ASN A 62 3.55 17.70 15.83
CA ASN A 62 2.77 18.28 14.74
C ASN A 62 2.50 17.23 13.66
N SER A 63 1.39 17.36 12.98
CA SER A 63 1.05 16.56 11.80
C SER A 63 1.84 17.02 10.57
N LEU A 64 1.90 16.19 9.55
CA LEU A 64 2.49 16.54 8.26
C LEU A 64 1.76 17.75 7.64
N GLU A 65 0.44 17.81 7.72
CA GLU A 65 -0.37 18.93 7.22
C GLU A 65 -0.02 20.24 7.94
N GLU A 66 0.06 20.25 9.28
CA GLU A 66 0.43 21.43 10.07
C GLU A 66 1.82 21.97 9.70
N ILE A 67 2.80 21.11 9.45
CA ILE A 67 4.13 21.56 9.05
C ILE A 67 4.19 22.01 7.59
N ILE A 68 3.35 21.45 6.69
CA ILE A 68 3.21 21.95 5.32
C ILE A 68 2.55 23.32 5.33
N GLU A 69 1.51 23.54 6.16
CA GLU A 69 0.85 24.85 6.28
C GLU A 69 1.81 25.96 6.69
N VAL A 70 2.76 25.65 7.58
CA VAL A 70 3.74 26.64 8.08
C VAL A 70 4.90 26.87 7.12
N TYR A 71 5.44 25.79 6.53
CA TYR A 71 6.69 25.84 5.74
C TYR A 71 6.47 25.80 4.24
N MET A 72 5.25 25.47 3.79
CA MET A 72 4.84 25.52 2.37
C MET A 72 5.87 24.86 1.44
N GLY A 73 6.25 25.56 0.38
CA GLY A 73 7.24 25.12 -0.59
C GLY A 73 8.65 24.94 -0.04
N GLU A 74 9.01 25.60 1.09
CA GLU A 74 10.30 25.35 1.75
C GLU A 74 10.43 23.89 2.24
N LEU A 75 9.30 23.24 2.61
CA LEU A 75 9.28 21.84 3.07
C LEU A 75 9.13 20.85 1.92
N VAL A 76 8.17 21.07 1.03
CA VAL A 76 7.77 20.07 0.01
C VAL A 76 8.19 20.43 -1.41
N GLY A 77 8.78 21.62 -1.61
CA GLY A 77 9.07 22.20 -2.92
C GLY A 77 7.91 23.08 -3.42
N GLU A 78 8.23 24.21 -4.06
CA GLU A 78 7.23 25.20 -4.50
C GLU A 78 6.21 24.54 -5.46
N GLU A 79 6.67 23.85 -6.49
CA GLU A 79 5.81 23.19 -7.45
C GLU A 79 4.85 22.16 -6.82
N ASN A 80 5.35 21.38 -5.86
CA ASN A 80 4.49 20.42 -5.13
C ASN A 80 3.45 21.14 -4.27
N PHE A 81 3.84 22.25 -3.60
CA PHE A 81 2.91 23.01 -2.81
C PHE A 81 1.83 23.69 -3.67
N GLU A 82 2.20 24.24 -4.82
CA GLU A 82 1.27 24.85 -5.77
C GLU A 82 0.25 23.81 -6.31
N ASN A 83 0.70 22.59 -6.60
CA ASN A 83 -0.14 21.55 -7.18
C ASN A 83 -1.01 20.80 -6.16
N TYR A 84 -0.54 20.60 -4.94
CA TYR A 84 -1.17 19.71 -3.94
C TYR A 84 -1.59 20.42 -2.64
N GLY A 85 -1.20 21.68 -2.45
CA GLY A 85 -1.52 22.43 -1.24
C GLY A 85 -0.99 21.75 0.03
N LEU A 86 -1.89 21.43 0.95
CA LEU A 86 -1.55 20.78 2.22
C LEU A 86 -1.44 19.27 2.13
N GLU A 87 -1.89 18.66 1.03
CA GLU A 87 -1.80 17.21 0.84
C GLU A 87 -0.45 16.83 0.27
N PHE A 88 0.34 16.07 1.02
CA PHE A 88 1.57 15.49 0.48
C PHE A 88 1.22 14.37 -0.49
N PRO A 89 1.73 14.41 -1.76
CA PRO A 89 1.19 13.57 -2.84
C PRO A 89 1.55 12.09 -2.75
N LEU A 90 2.36 11.68 -1.76
CA LEU A 90 2.83 10.30 -1.65
C LEU A 90 2.46 9.68 -0.30
N LEU A 91 2.13 8.39 -0.37
CA LEU A 91 2.07 7.48 0.77
C LEU A 91 3.23 6.49 0.67
N VAL A 92 4.07 6.43 1.70
CA VAL A 92 5.19 5.48 1.79
C VAL A 92 4.90 4.47 2.88
N LYS A 93 4.92 3.19 2.53
CA LYS A 93 4.64 2.09 3.46
C LYS A 93 5.63 0.93 3.32
N TYR A 94 5.79 0.21 4.40
CA TYR A 94 6.45 -1.07 4.44
C TYR A 94 5.41 -2.17 4.63
N LEU A 95 5.44 -3.19 3.78
CA LEU A 95 4.55 -4.34 3.83
C LEU A 95 5.29 -5.58 4.32
N ASP A 96 4.62 -6.35 5.18
CA ASP A 96 5.05 -7.68 5.65
C ASP A 96 4.01 -8.71 5.21
N CYS A 97 4.26 -9.31 4.06
CA CYS A 97 3.33 -10.24 3.40
C CYS A 97 3.58 -11.68 3.89
N ASN A 98 3.13 -12.01 5.10
CA ASN A 98 3.22 -13.37 5.63
C ASN A 98 2.23 -14.34 4.96
N ASP A 99 1.18 -13.80 4.33
CA ASP A 99 0.27 -14.50 3.42
C ASP A 99 -0.01 -13.60 2.22
N LYS A 100 -0.70 -14.13 1.20
CA LYS A 100 -1.05 -13.41 -0.04
C LYS A 100 -1.95 -12.21 0.25
N LEU A 101 -1.70 -11.08 -0.39
CA LEU A 101 -2.67 -9.99 -0.44
C LEU A 101 -3.81 -10.34 -1.41
N SER A 102 -4.95 -9.64 -1.29
CA SER A 102 -6.02 -9.80 -2.29
C SER A 102 -5.55 -9.44 -3.68
N VAL A 103 -6.12 -10.06 -4.71
CA VAL A 103 -6.01 -9.57 -6.08
C VAL A 103 -6.83 -8.29 -6.17
N GLN A 104 -6.21 -7.23 -6.67
CA GLN A 104 -6.78 -5.88 -6.62
C GLN A 104 -6.40 -5.05 -7.83
N VAL A 105 -7.14 -3.98 -8.04
CA VAL A 105 -6.87 -2.93 -9.01
C VAL A 105 -7.15 -1.57 -8.38
N HIS A 106 -6.43 -0.55 -8.81
CA HIS A 106 -6.59 0.81 -8.32
C HIS A 106 -7.09 1.75 -9.42
N PRO A 107 -7.93 2.73 -9.10
CA PRO A 107 -8.39 3.72 -10.07
C PRO A 107 -7.24 4.67 -10.45
N ASP A 108 -7.32 5.24 -11.64
CA ASP A 108 -6.56 6.43 -12.02
C ASP A 108 -7.13 7.70 -11.36
N ASP A 109 -6.47 8.84 -11.55
CA ASP A 109 -6.90 10.11 -10.94
C ASP A 109 -8.30 10.53 -11.38
N SER A 110 -8.65 10.33 -12.65
CA SER A 110 -9.97 10.70 -13.19
C SER A 110 -11.09 9.91 -12.51
N LEU A 111 -10.95 8.59 -12.47
CA LEU A 111 -11.94 7.70 -11.86
C LEU A 111 -12.00 7.87 -10.33
N ALA A 112 -10.85 8.08 -9.69
CA ALA A 112 -10.77 8.32 -8.25
C ALA A 112 -11.44 9.64 -7.87
N LEU A 113 -11.23 10.69 -8.65
CA LEU A 113 -11.88 11.98 -8.43
C LEU A 113 -13.41 11.86 -8.61
N GLU A 114 -13.86 11.24 -9.69
CA GLU A 114 -15.29 11.08 -10.00
C GLU A 114 -16.03 10.30 -8.92
N ARG A 115 -15.47 9.17 -8.46
CA ARG A 115 -16.18 8.23 -7.58
C ARG A 115 -15.93 8.42 -6.10
N HIS A 116 -14.79 8.98 -5.73
CA HIS A 116 -14.32 9.01 -4.35
C HIS A 116 -13.85 10.38 -3.88
N ASN A 117 -13.82 11.38 -4.78
CA ASN A 117 -13.21 12.70 -4.50
C ASN A 117 -11.80 12.55 -3.90
N SER A 118 -10.96 11.76 -4.55
CA SER A 118 -9.62 11.37 -4.10
C SER A 118 -8.65 11.26 -5.25
N PHE A 119 -7.36 11.05 -4.95
CA PHE A 119 -6.34 10.73 -5.93
C PHE A 119 -6.47 9.30 -6.42
N GLY A 120 -5.97 9.04 -7.61
CA GLY A 120 -5.67 7.71 -8.12
C GLY A 120 -4.61 7.00 -7.29
N LYS A 121 -4.24 5.80 -7.71
CA LYS A 121 -3.27 5.03 -6.95
C LYS A 121 -2.31 4.26 -7.85
N THR A 122 -1.41 4.99 -8.47
CA THR A 122 -0.22 4.44 -9.10
C THR A 122 0.81 4.14 -8.01
N GLU A 123 1.51 3.01 -8.12
CA GLU A 123 2.45 2.52 -7.11
C GLU A 123 3.81 2.17 -7.72
N ALA A 124 4.85 2.27 -6.90
CA ALA A 124 6.16 1.68 -7.15
C ALA A 124 6.53 0.80 -5.96
N TRP A 125 7.03 -0.41 -6.23
CA TRP A 125 7.41 -1.38 -5.21
C TRP A 125 8.90 -1.66 -5.26
N TYR A 126 9.53 -1.70 -4.09
CA TYR A 126 10.90 -2.16 -3.90
C TYR A 126 10.90 -3.41 -3.02
N VAL A 127 11.41 -4.52 -3.53
CA VAL A 127 11.52 -5.79 -2.78
C VAL A 127 12.68 -5.72 -1.80
N VAL A 128 12.36 -5.54 -0.52
CA VAL A 128 13.35 -5.44 0.56
C VAL A 128 13.94 -6.79 0.90
N ASP A 129 13.06 -7.81 0.92
CA ASP A 129 13.40 -9.20 1.19
C ASP A 129 12.30 -10.13 0.67
N CYS A 130 12.66 -11.36 0.33
CA CYS A 130 11.69 -12.36 -0.14
C CYS A 130 12.14 -13.77 0.25
N GLN A 131 11.17 -14.66 0.43
CA GLN A 131 11.43 -16.10 0.56
C GLN A 131 11.76 -16.70 -0.81
N PRO A 132 12.44 -17.86 -0.89
CA PRO A 132 12.55 -18.63 -2.11
C PRO A 132 11.15 -18.85 -2.73
N ASP A 133 11.08 -18.82 -4.05
CA ASP A 133 9.84 -19.02 -4.83
C ASP A 133 8.73 -17.98 -4.61
N SER A 134 9.02 -16.88 -3.92
CA SER A 134 8.09 -15.76 -3.84
C SER A 134 7.88 -15.11 -5.21
N ALA A 135 6.65 -14.65 -5.44
CA ALA A 135 6.27 -14.00 -6.69
C ALA A 135 5.34 -12.80 -6.43
N ILE A 136 5.19 -11.96 -7.43
CA ILE A 136 4.07 -11.01 -7.52
C ILE A 136 3.16 -11.48 -8.65
N TYR A 137 1.88 -11.15 -8.55
CA TYR A 137 0.95 -11.27 -9.67
C TYR A 137 0.83 -9.90 -10.32
N LEU A 138 1.05 -9.82 -11.64
CA LEU A 138 1.08 -8.54 -12.36
C LEU A 138 0.49 -8.70 -13.76
N GLY A 139 -0.75 -8.21 -13.93
CA GLY A 139 -1.52 -8.38 -15.15
C GLY A 139 -1.97 -9.83 -15.41
N PHE A 140 -2.33 -10.08 -16.63
CA PHE A 140 -2.83 -11.39 -17.09
C PHE A 140 -1.76 -12.15 -17.89
N LYS A 141 -1.84 -13.50 -17.87
CA LYS A 141 -0.98 -14.39 -18.68
C LYS A 141 -1.23 -14.18 -20.17
N ASP A 142 -2.49 -14.04 -20.55
CA ASP A 142 -2.92 -13.75 -21.91
C ASP A 142 -3.34 -12.27 -21.99
N LEU A 143 -2.65 -11.51 -22.85
CA LEU A 143 -2.97 -10.10 -23.07
C LEU A 143 -4.28 -9.91 -23.86
N ASN A 144 -4.79 -10.98 -24.49
CA ASN A 144 -6.03 -10.96 -25.24
C ASN A 144 -7.23 -11.48 -24.43
N ILE A 145 -7.08 -11.63 -23.11
CA ILE A 145 -8.18 -12.07 -22.26
C ILE A 145 -9.41 -11.18 -22.48
N THR A 146 -10.53 -11.81 -22.74
CA THR A 146 -11.79 -11.09 -22.94
C THR A 146 -12.43 -10.70 -21.62
N ARG A 147 -13.31 -9.70 -21.68
CA ARG A 147 -14.11 -9.30 -20.51
C ARG A 147 -14.94 -10.46 -19.97
N GLU A 148 -15.50 -11.28 -20.85
CA GLU A 148 -16.33 -12.43 -20.52
C GLU A 148 -15.53 -13.51 -19.79
N GLU A 149 -14.33 -13.81 -20.24
CA GLU A 149 -13.40 -14.75 -19.58
C GLU A 149 -13.00 -14.24 -18.19
N TYR A 150 -12.68 -12.95 -18.07
CA TYR A 150 -12.38 -12.35 -16.78
C TYR A 150 -13.58 -12.44 -15.81
N ILE A 151 -14.79 -12.05 -16.25
CA ILE A 151 -16.01 -12.11 -15.43
C ILE A 151 -16.27 -13.57 -14.99
N ARG A 152 -16.09 -14.53 -15.89
CA ARG A 152 -16.22 -15.95 -15.57
C ARG A 152 -15.22 -16.38 -14.50
N ALA A 153 -13.94 -16.04 -14.66
CA ALA A 153 -12.90 -16.36 -13.69
C ALA A 153 -13.18 -15.76 -12.31
N VAL A 154 -13.74 -14.54 -12.25
CA VAL A 154 -14.19 -13.92 -10.98
C VAL A 154 -15.32 -14.73 -10.36
N ALA A 155 -16.36 -15.09 -11.14
CA ALA A 155 -17.53 -15.82 -10.67
C ALA A 155 -17.16 -17.24 -10.18
N GLU A 156 -16.21 -17.91 -10.84
CA GLU A 156 -15.72 -19.25 -10.51
C GLU A 156 -14.63 -19.24 -9.42
N GLY A 157 -14.11 -18.08 -9.03
CA GLY A 157 -13.01 -17.95 -8.06
C GLY A 157 -11.65 -18.40 -8.60
N THR A 158 -11.50 -18.47 -9.92
CA THR A 158 -10.30 -18.95 -10.64
C THR A 158 -9.41 -17.82 -11.16
N VAL A 159 -9.60 -16.59 -10.70
CA VAL A 159 -8.82 -15.40 -11.14
C VAL A 159 -7.31 -15.64 -11.07
N ALA A 160 -6.84 -16.37 -10.07
CA ALA A 160 -5.41 -16.68 -9.92
C ALA A 160 -4.82 -17.42 -11.12
N ASP A 161 -5.64 -18.24 -11.81
CA ASP A 161 -5.18 -19.09 -12.93
C ASP A 161 -4.92 -18.29 -14.20
N ILE A 162 -5.53 -17.12 -14.33
CA ILE A 162 -5.36 -16.22 -15.47
C ILE A 162 -4.34 -15.11 -15.20
N LEU A 163 -3.84 -14.93 -13.96
CA LEU A 163 -2.86 -13.92 -13.63
C LEU A 163 -1.44 -14.33 -13.98
N GLN A 164 -0.64 -13.38 -14.45
CA GLN A 164 0.79 -13.54 -14.66
C GLN A 164 1.52 -13.52 -13.32
N ALA A 165 2.13 -14.65 -12.93
CA ALA A 165 3.05 -14.70 -11.80
C ALA A 165 4.47 -14.33 -12.27
N VAL A 166 5.09 -13.36 -11.61
CA VAL A 166 6.44 -12.88 -11.88
C VAL A 166 7.32 -13.24 -10.69
N PRO A 167 8.31 -14.14 -10.84
CA PRO A 167 9.27 -14.44 -9.79
C PRO A 167 10.03 -13.17 -9.38
N VAL A 168 10.33 -13.05 -8.09
CA VAL A 168 11.01 -11.85 -7.57
C VAL A 168 12.23 -12.21 -6.75
N LYS A 169 13.16 -11.28 -6.68
CA LYS A 169 14.32 -11.34 -5.80
C LYS A 169 14.50 -10.01 -5.06
N LYS A 170 15.23 -10.07 -3.97
CA LYS A 170 15.63 -8.87 -3.23
C LYS A 170 16.30 -7.85 -4.14
N GLY A 171 15.88 -6.59 -4.04
CA GLY A 171 16.39 -5.47 -4.83
C GLY A 171 15.58 -5.18 -6.10
N ASP A 172 14.65 -6.05 -6.49
CA ASP A 172 13.78 -5.79 -7.64
C ASP A 172 12.88 -4.57 -7.38
N VAL A 173 12.61 -3.83 -8.47
CA VAL A 173 11.71 -2.67 -8.47
C VAL A 173 10.63 -2.89 -9.51
N PHE A 174 9.39 -2.61 -9.14
CA PHE A 174 8.23 -2.73 -10.02
C PHE A 174 7.45 -1.42 -10.02
N PHE A 175 7.07 -0.96 -11.21
CA PHE A 175 6.15 0.15 -11.37
C PHE A 175 4.76 -0.41 -11.73
N ILE A 176 3.75 -0.02 -10.97
CA ILE A 176 2.38 -0.53 -11.08
C ILE A 176 1.46 0.65 -11.41
N PRO A 177 1.22 0.93 -12.69
CA PRO A 177 0.25 1.95 -13.09
C PRO A 177 -1.15 1.64 -12.55
N ALA A 178 -1.91 2.67 -12.24
CA ALA A 178 -3.35 2.53 -11.99
C ALA A 178 -4.02 1.74 -13.14
N GLY A 179 -5.06 0.96 -12.82
CA GLY A 179 -5.72 0.07 -13.78
C GLY A 179 -5.02 -1.30 -13.95
N THR A 180 -3.82 -1.51 -13.40
CA THR A 180 -3.13 -2.80 -13.47
C THR A 180 -3.66 -3.74 -12.38
N VAL A 181 -4.16 -4.92 -12.78
CA VAL A 181 -4.53 -5.99 -11.84
C VAL A 181 -3.26 -6.59 -11.23
N HIS A 182 -3.22 -6.67 -9.90
CA HIS A 182 -2.02 -7.13 -9.21
C HIS A 182 -2.30 -7.77 -7.85
N ALA A 183 -1.32 -8.52 -7.34
CA ALA A 183 -1.28 -9.00 -5.96
C ALA A 183 0.16 -9.29 -5.53
N LEU A 184 0.44 -9.12 -4.24
CA LEU A 184 1.67 -9.62 -3.61
C LEU A 184 1.43 -11.03 -3.07
N ALA A 185 2.31 -11.97 -3.41
CA ALA A 185 2.26 -13.31 -2.85
C ALA A 185 2.85 -13.35 -1.44
N LYS A 186 2.78 -14.52 -0.82
CA LYS A 186 3.35 -14.80 0.50
C LYS A 186 4.88 -14.69 0.49
N GLY A 187 5.45 -14.28 1.62
CA GLY A 187 6.89 -14.32 1.87
C GLY A 187 7.64 -13.09 1.37
N LEU A 188 6.94 -11.98 1.14
CA LEU A 188 7.52 -10.74 0.65
C LEU A 188 7.58 -9.66 1.73
N ASN A 189 8.68 -8.93 1.76
CA ASN A 189 8.77 -7.65 2.43
C ASN A 189 9.03 -6.56 1.39
N VAL A 190 8.13 -5.59 1.29
CA VAL A 190 8.11 -4.61 0.21
C VAL A 190 7.99 -3.19 0.77
N ILE A 191 8.78 -2.26 0.23
CA ILE A 191 8.48 -0.83 0.38
C ILE A 191 7.60 -0.44 -0.80
N VAL A 192 6.47 0.19 -0.50
CA VAL A 192 5.56 0.77 -1.48
C VAL A 192 5.65 2.27 -1.39
N ILE A 193 5.86 2.91 -2.54
CA ILE A 193 5.74 4.35 -2.74
C ILE A 193 4.58 4.52 -3.71
N GLN A 194 3.53 5.19 -3.29
CA GLN A 194 2.29 5.34 -4.07
C GLN A 194 1.72 6.74 -3.95
N GLN A 195 0.77 7.08 -4.83
CA GLN A 195 -0.04 8.28 -4.64
C GLN A 195 -0.79 8.22 -3.30
N THR A 196 -1.12 9.39 -2.75
CA THR A 196 -1.75 9.53 -1.43
C THR A 196 -3.23 9.11 -1.45
N SER A 197 -3.46 7.81 -1.64
CA SER A 197 -4.77 7.18 -1.73
C SER A 197 -4.77 5.82 -1.03
N ASP A 198 -5.88 5.46 -0.40
CA ASP A 198 -6.12 4.13 0.18
C ASP A 198 -7.18 3.32 -0.58
N ILE A 199 -7.66 3.85 -1.72
CA ILE A 199 -8.72 3.25 -2.52
C ILE A 199 -8.21 1.95 -3.15
N THR A 200 -9.00 0.89 -2.98
CA THR A 200 -8.68 -0.44 -3.50
C THR A 200 -9.95 -1.14 -3.95
N TYR A 201 -10.01 -1.52 -5.23
CA TYR A 201 -11.01 -2.44 -5.73
C TYR A 201 -10.48 -3.87 -5.61
N ARG A 202 -11.02 -4.62 -4.64
CA ARG A 202 -10.68 -6.03 -4.42
C ARG A 202 -11.46 -6.90 -5.37
N ILE A 203 -10.77 -7.66 -6.21
CA ILE A 203 -11.37 -8.52 -7.23
C ILE A 203 -11.51 -9.94 -6.71
N PHE A 204 -10.51 -10.44 -6.00
CA PHE A 204 -10.47 -11.80 -5.49
C PHE A 204 -9.66 -11.86 -4.18
N ASP A 205 -10.09 -12.65 -3.22
CA ASP A 205 -9.44 -12.75 -1.91
C ASP A 205 -9.09 -14.19 -1.50
N TRP A 206 -8.73 -15.04 -2.46
CA TRP A 206 -8.26 -16.41 -2.23
C TRP A 206 -9.27 -17.26 -1.43
N ASN A 207 -10.56 -16.95 -1.53
CA ASN A 207 -11.64 -17.58 -0.76
C ASN A 207 -11.43 -17.54 0.77
N ARG A 208 -10.67 -16.56 1.26
CA ARG A 208 -10.41 -16.39 2.69
C ARG A 208 -11.65 -15.89 3.42
N VAL A 209 -11.76 -16.37 4.66
CA VAL A 209 -12.75 -15.88 5.62
C VAL A 209 -12.03 -15.45 6.89
N ASP A 210 -12.63 -14.54 7.64
CA ASP A 210 -12.15 -14.14 8.96
C ASP A 210 -12.47 -15.22 10.03
N SER A 211 -12.11 -14.96 11.27
CA SER A 211 -12.38 -15.87 12.41
C SER A 211 -13.87 -16.12 12.69
N LYS A 212 -14.76 -15.34 12.05
CA LYS A 212 -16.23 -15.47 12.15
C LYS A 212 -16.83 -16.10 10.91
N GLY A 213 -16.00 -16.59 9.97
CA GLY A 213 -16.44 -17.19 8.71
C GLY A 213 -16.91 -16.19 7.66
N LYS A 214 -16.67 -14.88 7.83
CA LYS A 214 -17.07 -13.85 6.86
C LYS A 214 -15.96 -13.54 5.89
N SER A 215 -16.27 -13.55 4.59
CA SER A 215 -15.38 -13.09 3.52
C SER A 215 -15.31 -11.55 3.50
N ARG A 216 -14.18 -11.02 2.99
CA ARG A 216 -14.07 -9.60 2.70
C ARG A 216 -14.90 -9.25 1.46
N GLU A 217 -15.42 -8.03 1.43
CA GLU A 217 -16.15 -7.51 0.28
C GLU A 217 -15.29 -7.52 -0.99
N LEU A 218 -15.88 -7.93 -2.09
CA LEU A 218 -15.33 -7.81 -3.45
C LEU A 218 -16.04 -6.65 -4.17
N HIS A 219 -15.38 -6.05 -5.15
CA HIS A 219 -15.84 -4.87 -5.87
C HIS A 219 -16.07 -5.18 -7.35
#